data_b9dc8c3ffa0ac653eeb0f5c0caebe789
#
_entry.id   b9dc8c3ffa0ac653eeb0f5c0caebe789
#
_cell.length_a   1.000
_cell.length_b   1.000
_cell.length_c   1.000
_cell.angle_alpha   90.00
_cell.angle_beta   90.00
_cell.angle_gamma   90.00
#
_symmetry.space_group_name_H-M   'P 1'
#
loop_
_entity.id
_entity.type
_entity.pdbx_description
1 polymer ?
#
loop_
_entity_poly.entity_id
_entity_poly.type
_entity_poly.pdbx_seq_one_letter_code
_entity_poly.pdbx_strand_id
1 'polypeptide(L)'
;MRTMKKTLFPLVVMVMLLLWAVPAPAQDYNGALKEAQREQKPLLLYFFSKSCAYCVEMERTTLADKGVNAMLKKDFVVLRVDADKSTDLTRLYRISGTPSSWFLDASGKRLFELPGYIRAKDYKKILEYVKGKYYAKMDLQDFLDKGPTGK
;
A
#
# COMPACT_ATOMS: atom_id res chain seq x y z
N MET A 1 24.77 43.76 -32.34
CA MET A 1 24.92 42.82 -31.22
C MET A 1 23.63 42.76 -30.38
N ARG A 2 22.50 42.29 -30.91
CA ARG A 2 21.23 42.22 -30.16
C ARG A 2 20.29 41.21 -30.76
N THR A 3 20.67 39.90 -30.74
CA THR A 3 19.69 38.84 -31.16
C THR A 3 19.98 37.45 -30.61
N MET A 4 20.97 37.27 -29.73
CA MET A 4 21.32 35.91 -29.23
C MET A 4 20.74 35.53 -27.86
N LYS A 5 19.98 36.40 -27.20
CA LYS A 5 19.38 36.11 -25.86
C LYS A 5 17.98 35.53 -25.85
N LYS A 6 17.23 35.56 -26.98
CA LYS A 6 15.81 35.15 -27.03
C LYS A 6 15.57 33.66 -27.31
N THR A 7 16.58 32.93 -27.81
CA THR A 7 16.40 31.50 -28.18
C THR A 7 16.88 30.53 -27.12
N LEU A 8 17.64 30.96 -26.12
CA LEU A 8 18.15 30.08 -25.05
C LEU A 8 17.10 29.80 -23.96
N PHE A 9 16.16 30.73 -23.72
CA PHE A 9 15.16 30.62 -22.69
C PHE A 9 14.15 29.47 -22.91
N PRO A 10 13.58 29.27 -24.13
CA PRO A 10 12.68 28.15 -24.36
C PRO A 10 13.39 26.78 -24.31
N LEU A 11 14.65 26.72 -24.67
CA LEU A 11 15.43 25.46 -24.65
C LEU A 11 15.74 25.03 -23.21
N VAL A 12 16.05 25.95 -22.32
CA VAL A 12 16.31 25.68 -20.89
C VAL A 12 15.03 25.22 -20.18
N VAL A 13 13.89 25.85 -20.48
CA VAL A 13 12.58 25.44 -19.91
C VAL A 13 12.18 24.06 -20.42
N MET A 14 12.41 23.74 -21.68
CA MET A 14 12.10 22.43 -22.24
C MET A 14 12.99 21.31 -21.64
N VAL A 15 14.28 21.59 -21.40
CA VAL A 15 15.18 20.65 -20.74
C VAL A 15 14.81 20.45 -19.26
N MET A 16 14.35 21.49 -18.57
CA MET A 16 13.88 21.39 -17.18
C MET A 16 12.62 20.56 -17.03
N LEU A 17 11.71 20.58 -18.02
CA LEU A 17 10.49 19.78 -18.01
C LEU A 17 10.73 18.29 -18.31
N LEU A 18 11.83 17.95 -19.01
CA LEU A 18 12.20 16.56 -19.31
C LEU A 18 12.85 15.82 -18.12
N LEU A 19 13.31 16.54 -17.09
CA LEU A 19 13.94 15.95 -15.91
C LEU A 19 12.94 15.42 -14.86
N TRP A 20 11.64 15.60 -15.05
CA TRP A 20 10.62 15.22 -14.05
C TRP A 20 9.90 13.89 -14.35
N ALA A 21 10.21 13.24 -15.44
CA ALA A 21 9.68 11.93 -15.78
C ALA A 21 10.67 10.81 -15.41
N VAL A 22 11.08 10.74 -14.13
CA VAL A 22 11.75 9.54 -13.63
C VAL A 22 10.65 8.49 -13.45
N PRO A 23 10.64 7.38 -14.23
CA PRO A 23 9.71 6.29 -13.96
C PRO A 23 9.96 5.79 -12.54
N ALA A 24 8.92 5.78 -11.72
CA ALA A 24 9.03 5.18 -10.40
C ALA A 24 9.50 3.73 -10.56
N PRO A 25 10.62 3.31 -9.95
CA PRO A 25 11.09 1.94 -10.04
C PRO A 25 9.98 1.01 -9.55
N ALA A 26 9.83 -0.15 -10.20
CA ALA A 26 8.94 -1.19 -9.71
C ALA A 26 9.32 -1.48 -8.26
N GLN A 27 8.39 -1.20 -7.34
CA GLN A 27 8.65 -1.27 -5.92
C GLN A 27 8.82 -2.73 -5.53
N ASP A 28 10.00 -3.11 -5.10
CA ASP A 28 10.27 -4.41 -4.50
C ASP A 28 10.01 -4.37 -2.98
N TYR A 29 10.09 -5.53 -2.34
CA TYR A 29 9.84 -5.65 -0.91
C TYR A 29 10.79 -4.78 -0.05
N ASN A 30 12.07 -4.75 -0.39
CA ASN A 30 13.05 -3.96 0.34
C ASN A 30 12.85 -2.45 0.11
N GLY A 31 12.48 -2.07 -1.11
CA GLY A 31 12.10 -0.71 -1.44
C GLY A 31 10.87 -0.25 -0.65
N ALA A 32 9.83 -1.09 -0.58
CA ALA A 32 8.62 -0.82 0.19
C ALA A 32 8.90 -0.67 1.69
N LEU A 33 9.76 -1.52 2.27
CA LEU A 33 10.17 -1.39 3.67
C LEU A 33 10.91 -0.08 3.95
N LYS A 34 11.86 0.28 3.09
CA LYS A 34 12.61 1.55 3.21
C LYS A 34 11.68 2.76 3.10
N GLU A 35 10.71 2.70 2.20
CA GLU A 35 9.72 3.76 2.04
C GLU A 35 8.81 3.87 3.27
N ALA A 36 8.30 2.75 3.80
CA ALA A 36 7.51 2.71 5.02
C ALA A 36 8.25 3.34 6.21
N GLN A 37 9.53 3.02 6.37
CA GLN A 37 10.40 3.60 7.39
C GLN A 37 10.62 5.11 7.18
N ARG A 38 10.93 5.52 5.96
CA ARG A 38 11.15 6.93 5.62
C ARG A 38 9.91 7.78 5.85
N GLU A 39 8.75 7.28 5.44
CA GLU A 39 7.48 8.00 5.53
C GLU A 39 6.75 7.79 6.86
N GLN A 40 7.27 6.93 7.74
CA GLN A 40 6.66 6.56 9.02
C GLN A 40 5.21 6.05 8.85
N LYS A 41 4.96 5.38 7.72
CA LYS A 41 3.68 4.77 7.37
C LYS A 41 3.70 3.25 7.54
N PRO A 42 2.60 2.63 7.97
CA PRO A 42 2.47 1.18 7.93
C PRO A 42 2.55 0.67 6.49
N LEU A 43 3.05 -0.57 6.34
CA LEU A 43 3.16 -1.26 5.07
C LEU A 43 2.06 -2.31 4.94
N LEU A 44 1.32 -2.26 3.84
CA LEU A 44 0.39 -3.30 3.42
C LEU A 44 1.03 -4.15 2.31
N LEU A 45 1.16 -5.45 2.54
CA LEU A 45 1.47 -6.43 1.50
C LEU A 45 0.16 -7.08 1.05
N TYR A 46 -0.28 -6.81 -0.16
CA TYR A 46 -1.46 -7.41 -0.74
C TYR A 46 -1.07 -8.53 -1.70
N PHE A 47 -1.26 -9.77 -1.26
CA PHE A 47 -0.98 -10.97 -2.04
C PHE A 47 -2.20 -11.32 -2.90
N PHE A 48 -1.98 -11.46 -4.20
CA PHE A 48 -3.00 -11.81 -5.18
C PHE A 48 -2.48 -12.85 -6.18
N SER A 49 -3.38 -13.52 -6.88
CA SER A 49 -3.09 -14.35 -8.05
C SER A 49 -3.99 -13.92 -9.21
N LYS A 50 -3.49 -14.03 -10.43
CA LYS A 50 -4.26 -13.67 -11.63
C LYS A 50 -5.47 -14.57 -11.88
N SER A 51 -5.40 -15.83 -11.45
CA SER A 51 -6.46 -16.82 -11.57
C SER A 51 -7.48 -16.79 -10.43
N CYS A 52 -7.29 -15.92 -9.44
CA CYS A 52 -8.09 -15.85 -8.22
C CYS A 52 -9.33 -14.96 -8.42
N ALA A 53 -10.52 -15.55 -8.51
CA ALA A 53 -11.77 -14.81 -8.67
C ALA A 53 -12.06 -13.85 -7.50
N TYR A 54 -11.77 -14.25 -6.25
CA TYR A 54 -11.93 -13.38 -5.08
C TYR A 54 -10.94 -12.23 -5.05
N CYS A 55 -9.77 -12.36 -5.68
CA CYS A 55 -8.84 -11.23 -5.84
C CYS A 55 -9.43 -10.18 -6.79
N VAL A 56 -9.97 -10.62 -7.94
CA VAL A 56 -10.65 -9.71 -8.88
C VAL A 56 -11.81 -9.00 -8.19
N GLU A 57 -12.62 -9.72 -7.41
CA GLU A 57 -13.74 -9.12 -6.67
C GLU A 57 -13.25 -8.11 -5.62
N MET A 58 -12.21 -8.43 -4.85
CA MET A 58 -11.65 -7.53 -3.84
C MET A 58 -11.06 -6.27 -4.48
N GLU A 59 -10.38 -6.39 -5.60
CA GLU A 59 -9.84 -5.25 -6.34
C GLU A 59 -10.94 -4.33 -6.86
N ARG A 60 -12.02 -4.92 -7.40
CA ARG A 60 -13.13 -4.19 -7.99
C ARG A 60 -14.04 -3.51 -6.95
N THR A 61 -14.24 -4.11 -5.78
CA THR A 61 -15.22 -3.65 -4.78
C THR A 61 -14.55 -3.00 -3.56
N THR A 62 -13.51 -3.62 -3.02
CA THR A 62 -12.89 -3.16 -1.77
C THR A 62 -11.75 -2.18 -2.02
N LEU A 63 -10.76 -2.57 -2.83
CA LEU A 63 -9.59 -1.72 -3.07
C LEU A 63 -9.92 -0.52 -3.98
N ALA A 64 -10.95 -0.64 -4.83
CA ALA A 64 -11.48 0.45 -5.65
C ALA A 64 -12.46 1.37 -4.91
N ASP A 65 -12.93 1.00 -3.71
CA ASP A 65 -13.76 1.88 -2.89
C ASP A 65 -13.06 3.22 -2.64
N LYS A 66 -13.77 4.33 -2.83
CA LYS A 66 -13.18 5.68 -2.74
C LYS A 66 -12.51 5.94 -1.39
N GLY A 67 -13.15 5.51 -0.28
CA GLY A 67 -12.63 5.71 1.06
C GLY A 67 -11.42 4.85 1.35
N VAL A 68 -11.47 3.55 1.01
CA VAL A 68 -10.35 2.61 1.14
C VAL A 68 -9.15 3.09 0.30
N ASN A 69 -9.38 3.40 -0.97
CA ASN A 69 -8.32 3.86 -1.88
C ASN A 69 -7.65 5.15 -1.41
N ALA A 70 -8.45 6.11 -0.92
CA ALA A 70 -7.92 7.37 -0.38
C ALA A 70 -7.04 7.13 0.87
N MET A 71 -7.47 6.25 1.78
CA MET A 71 -6.68 5.89 2.97
C MET A 71 -5.39 5.15 2.59
N LEU A 72 -5.46 4.18 1.70
CA LEU A 72 -4.29 3.44 1.25
C LEU A 72 -3.25 4.37 0.63
N LYS A 73 -3.64 5.27 -0.26
CA LYS A 73 -2.72 6.24 -0.90
C LYS A 73 -2.11 7.23 0.08
N LYS A 74 -2.88 7.69 1.06
CA LYS A 74 -2.45 8.74 1.98
C LYS A 74 -1.63 8.18 3.14
N ASP A 75 -2.09 7.10 3.73
CA ASP A 75 -1.71 6.69 5.08
C ASP A 75 -0.89 5.38 5.10
N PHE A 76 -0.71 4.71 3.96
CA PHE A 76 0.01 3.44 3.85
C PHE A 76 1.04 3.46 2.72
N VAL A 77 2.07 2.65 2.87
CA VAL A 77 2.83 2.13 1.74
C VAL A 77 2.18 0.81 1.34
N VAL A 78 1.92 0.61 0.06
CA VAL A 78 1.23 -0.60 -0.43
C VAL A 78 2.10 -1.32 -1.44
N LEU A 79 2.46 -2.57 -1.13
CA LEU A 79 3.12 -3.47 -2.06
C LEU A 79 2.15 -4.56 -2.52
N ARG A 80 1.88 -4.60 -3.81
CA ARG A 80 1.10 -5.68 -4.45
C ARG A 80 2.04 -6.82 -4.80
N VAL A 81 1.77 -8.00 -4.29
CA VAL A 81 2.60 -9.19 -4.46
C VAL A 81 1.84 -10.23 -5.30
N ASP A 82 2.30 -10.46 -6.52
CA ASP A 82 1.80 -11.57 -7.36
C ASP A 82 2.32 -12.88 -6.77
N ALA A 83 1.45 -13.65 -6.11
CA ALA A 83 1.80 -14.88 -5.40
C ALA A 83 2.31 -15.99 -6.34
N ASP A 84 1.89 -15.95 -7.60
CA ASP A 84 2.34 -16.93 -8.61
C ASP A 84 3.80 -16.69 -9.04
N LYS A 85 4.30 -15.44 -8.88
CA LYS A 85 5.65 -15.03 -9.27
C LYS A 85 6.60 -14.86 -8.09
N SER A 86 6.09 -14.43 -6.95
CA SER A 86 6.88 -14.05 -5.77
C SER A 86 6.91 -15.20 -4.75
N THR A 87 7.41 -16.37 -5.16
CA THR A 87 7.42 -17.58 -4.34
C THR A 87 8.17 -17.41 -3.02
N ASP A 88 9.24 -16.61 -2.99
CA ASP A 88 10.02 -16.37 -1.77
C ASP A 88 9.23 -15.56 -0.74
N LEU A 89 8.54 -14.49 -1.15
CA LEU A 89 7.67 -13.72 -0.27
C LEU A 89 6.46 -14.54 0.18
N THR A 90 5.85 -15.29 -0.74
CA THR A 90 4.72 -16.18 -0.45
C THR A 90 5.10 -17.20 0.64
N ARG A 91 6.29 -17.79 0.54
CA ARG A 91 6.82 -18.71 1.55
C ARG A 91 7.19 -17.99 2.85
N LEU A 92 7.87 -16.85 2.77
CA LEU A 92 8.28 -16.04 3.93
C LEU A 92 7.08 -15.60 4.79
N TYR A 93 5.97 -15.25 4.14
CA TYR A 93 4.73 -14.83 4.81
C TYR A 93 3.74 -15.98 5.02
N ARG A 94 4.10 -17.22 4.63
CA ARG A 94 3.29 -18.45 4.78
C ARG A 94 1.89 -18.30 4.17
N ILE A 95 1.82 -17.67 2.99
CA ILE A 95 0.55 -17.45 2.30
C ILE A 95 -0.02 -18.80 1.86
N SER A 96 -1.18 -19.17 2.38
CA SER A 96 -1.89 -20.42 2.06
C SER A 96 -2.97 -20.23 0.99
N GLY A 97 -3.32 -18.99 0.67
CA GLY A 97 -4.32 -18.65 -0.34
C GLY A 97 -4.39 -17.17 -0.64
N THR A 98 -5.06 -16.83 -1.72
CA THR A 98 -5.26 -15.43 -2.16
C THR A 98 -6.75 -15.12 -2.28
N PRO A 99 -7.16 -13.85 -2.07
CA PRO A 99 -6.34 -12.72 -1.64
C PRO A 99 -5.89 -12.87 -0.18
N SER A 100 -4.74 -12.27 0.17
CA SER A 100 -4.31 -12.13 1.55
C SER A 100 -3.67 -10.77 1.77
N SER A 101 -3.98 -10.14 2.90
CA SER A 101 -3.47 -8.82 3.29
C SER A 101 -2.63 -8.95 4.56
N TRP A 102 -1.32 -8.72 4.46
CA TRP A 102 -0.42 -8.61 5.60
C TRP A 102 -0.19 -7.16 5.96
N PHE A 103 -0.35 -6.83 7.23
CA PHE A 103 -0.05 -5.51 7.79
C PHE A 103 1.24 -5.55 8.60
N LEU A 104 2.09 -4.56 8.33
CA LEU A 104 3.33 -4.31 9.06
C LEU A 104 3.31 -2.88 9.59
N ASP A 105 3.97 -2.64 10.72
CA ASP A 105 4.19 -1.27 11.16
C ASP A 105 5.28 -0.56 10.31
N ALA A 106 5.51 0.71 10.59
CA ALA A 106 6.50 1.52 9.86
C ALA A 106 7.94 1.02 10.00
N SER A 107 8.24 0.20 11.00
CA SER A 107 9.56 -0.42 11.18
C SER A 107 9.74 -1.72 10.38
N GLY A 108 8.65 -2.24 9.81
CA GLY A 108 8.61 -3.53 9.12
C GLY A 108 8.25 -4.70 10.04
N LYS A 109 7.89 -4.45 11.30
CA LYS A 109 7.41 -5.49 12.21
C LYS A 109 6.03 -5.99 11.74
N ARG A 110 5.90 -7.30 11.61
CA ARG A 110 4.62 -7.94 11.25
C ARG A 110 3.59 -7.75 12.36
N LEU A 111 2.41 -7.29 11.99
CA LEU A 111 1.28 -7.13 12.93
C LEU A 111 0.33 -8.32 12.85
N PHE A 112 -0.31 -8.51 11.71
CA PHE A 112 -1.24 -9.61 11.48
C PHE A 112 -1.52 -9.83 9.99
N GLU A 113 -2.10 -10.99 9.68
CA GLU A 113 -2.61 -11.35 8.36
C GLU A 113 -4.15 -11.32 8.36
N LEU A 114 -4.71 -10.94 7.23
CA LEU A 114 -6.12 -11.09 6.92
C LEU A 114 -6.27 -11.91 5.64
N PRO A 115 -6.55 -13.20 5.75
CA PRO A 115 -6.77 -14.05 4.59
C PRO A 115 -8.16 -13.84 4.00
N GLY A 116 -8.27 -13.96 2.68
CA GLY A 116 -9.52 -13.95 1.95
C GLY A 116 -10.08 -12.57 1.61
N TYR A 117 -11.26 -12.60 1.01
CA TYR A 117 -12.01 -11.41 0.61
C TYR A 117 -12.62 -10.70 1.81
N ILE A 118 -12.45 -9.38 1.88
CA ILE A 118 -13.00 -8.52 2.94
C ILE A 118 -13.74 -7.36 2.30
N ARG A 119 -14.96 -7.09 2.73
CA ARG A 119 -15.78 -6.00 2.21
C ARG A 119 -15.19 -4.63 2.54
N ALA A 120 -15.40 -3.64 1.69
CA ALA A 120 -14.86 -2.28 1.83
C ALA A 120 -15.15 -1.64 3.20
N LYS A 121 -16.38 -1.83 3.74
CA LYS A 121 -16.76 -1.30 5.05
C LYS A 121 -15.88 -1.83 6.18
N ASP A 122 -15.62 -3.13 6.18
CA ASP A 122 -14.85 -3.80 7.21
C ASP A 122 -13.35 -3.51 7.02
N TYR A 123 -12.88 -3.52 5.75
CA TYR A 123 -11.50 -3.20 5.41
C TYR A 123 -11.11 -1.77 5.84
N LYS A 124 -12.02 -0.82 5.67
CA LYS A 124 -11.83 0.56 6.11
C LYS A 124 -11.59 0.67 7.62
N LYS A 125 -12.38 -0.04 8.44
CA LYS A 125 -12.17 -0.10 9.89
C LYS A 125 -10.80 -0.70 10.25
N ILE A 126 -10.38 -1.74 9.53
CA ILE A 126 -9.06 -2.36 9.71
C ILE A 126 -7.94 -1.38 9.37
N LEU A 127 -8.07 -0.61 8.29
CA LEU A 127 -7.11 0.44 7.96
C LEU A 127 -7.06 1.52 9.06
N GLU A 128 -8.21 1.93 9.61
CA GLU A 128 -8.27 2.86 10.74
C GLU A 128 -7.54 2.30 11.97
N TYR A 129 -7.73 1.02 12.29
CA TYR A 129 -7.05 0.33 13.38
C TYR A 129 -5.51 0.37 13.23
N VAL A 130 -5.01 0.04 12.05
CA VAL A 130 -3.57 0.02 11.79
C VAL A 130 -3.00 1.44 11.75
N LYS A 131 -3.63 2.36 11.03
CA LYS A 131 -3.21 3.76 10.93
C LYS A 131 -3.17 4.45 12.30
N GLY A 132 -4.18 4.22 13.14
CA GLY A 132 -4.28 4.78 14.50
C GLY A 132 -3.39 4.08 15.52
N LYS A 133 -2.63 3.07 15.12
CA LYS A 133 -1.76 2.25 15.99
C LYS A 133 -2.51 1.63 17.18
N TYR A 134 -3.80 1.33 16.99
CA TYR A 134 -4.63 0.73 18.05
C TYR A 134 -4.15 -0.66 18.45
N TYR A 135 -3.41 -1.36 17.56
CA TYR A 135 -2.75 -2.64 17.85
C TYR A 135 -1.77 -2.61 19.04
N ALA A 136 -1.35 -1.42 19.46
CA ALA A 136 -0.55 -1.27 20.67
C ALA A 136 -1.39 -1.23 21.98
N LYS A 137 -2.72 -1.13 21.88
CA LYS A 137 -3.63 -0.94 23.02
C LYS A 137 -4.70 -2.01 23.13
N MET A 138 -5.16 -2.54 22.02
CA MET A 138 -6.24 -3.54 21.96
C MET A 138 -6.08 -4.44 20.74
N ASP A 139 -6.66 -5.63 20.79
CA ASP A 139 -6.69 -6.50 19.62
C ASP A 139 -7.70 -6.00 18.55
N LEU A 140 -7.59 -6.59 17.35
CA LEU A 140 -8.42 -6.18 16.23
C LEU A 140 -9.90 -6.47 16.47
N GLN A 141 -10.24 -7.61 17.09
CA GLN A 141 -11.63 -7.99 17.32
C GLN A 141 -12.30 -7.02 18.29
N ASP A 142 -11.62 -6.68 19.39
CA ASP A 142 -12.11 -5.67 20.33
C ASP A 142 -12.33 -4.31 19.66
N PHE A 143 -11.41 -3.89 18.79
CA PHE A 143 -11.57 -2.65 18.04
C PHE A 143 -12.79 -2.68 17.08
N LEU A 144 -13.00 -3.80 16.39
CA LEU A 144 -14.12 -3.94 15.45
C LEU A 144 -15.48 -3.93 16.17
N ASP A 145 -15.54 -4.52 17.36
CA ASP A 145 -16.77 -4.65 18.16
C ASP A 145 -17.08 -3.39 18.99
N LYS A 146 -16.10 -2.82 19.65
CA LYS A 146 -16.25 -1.72 20.62
C LYS A 146 -15.82 -0.36 20.08
N GLY A 147 -15.10 -0.32 18.95
CA GLY A 147 -14.53 0.90 18.39
C GLY A 147 -13.29 1.41 19.14
N PRO A 148 -12.79 2.60 18.76
CA PRO A 148 -11.49 3.12 19.23
C PRO A 148 -11.42 3.46 20.72
N THR A 149 -12.55 3.57 21.39
CA THR A 149 -12.62 3.94 22.81
C THR A 149 -12.81 2.75 23.75
N GLY A 150 -13.04 1.55 23.24
CA GLY A 150 -13.20 0.34 24.06
C GLY A 150 -14.41 0.34 25.01
N LYS A 151 -15.44 1.18 24.72
CA LYS A 151 -16.68 1.27 25.50
C LYS A 151 -17.79 0.48 24.85
#